data_d01ac8075a0f79b0abdc5e6a3ec52aff
#
_entry.id   d01ac8075a0f79b0abdc5e6a3ec52aff
#
_cell.length_a   1.000
_cell.length_b   1.000
_cell.length_c   1.000
_cell.angle_alpha   90.00
_cell.angle_beta   90.00
_cell.angle_gamma   90.00
#
_symmetry.space_group_name_H-M   'P 1'
#
loop_
_entity.id
_entity.type
_entity.pdbx_description
1 polymer ?
#
loop_
_entity_poly.entity_id
_entity_poly.type
_entity_poly.pdbx_seq_one_letter_code
_entity_poly.pdbx_strand_id
1 'polypeptide(L)'
;RRADLLGYRKERCCPGNIVMCFAGNIGGDEAIGLAEHYFGDMPRTQFSDRKKEVVQRADNLFRQKPIEQAHFALGFPTVAREDALRPAVQVMNTILGGGMSSRLFKRVREGLGLAYSVYSYPSHYAETGLLTVYAGVNPAKAKGAFAAVQDVIRTFVKEGVTEEEFLRGREQAKSSAIFAQENTSSQMLLYGREL
;
A
#
# COMPACT_ATOMS: atom_id res chain seq x y z
N ARG A 1 -4.45 -1.29 24.89
CA ARG A 1 -3.71 -1.51 26.16
C ARG A 1 -2.72 -2.66 25.96
N ARG A 2 -1.75 -2.83 26.89
CA ARG A 2 -0.77 -3.93 26.83
C ARG A 2 -1.46 -5.31 26.79
N ALA A 3 -2.52 -5.48 27.56
CA ALA A 3 -3.30 -6.73 27.59
C ALA A 3 -3.89 -7.10 26.23
N ASP A 4 -4.39 -6.10 25.49
CA ASP A 4 -4.99 -6.30 24.16
C ASP A 4 -3.92 -6.76 23.15
N LEU A 5 -2.71 -6.18 23.20
CA LEU A 5 -1.59 -6.59 22.37
C LEU A 5 -1.12 -8.02 22.69
N LEU A 6 -1.06 -8.38 23.96
CA LEU A 6 -0.71 -9.74 24.37
C LEU A 6 -1.78 -10.75 23.97
N GLY A 7 -3.04 -10.39 24.09
CA GLY A 7 -4.17 -11.20 23.61
C GLY A 7 -4.11 -11.43 22.11
N TYR A 8 -3.92 -10.35 21.33
CA TYR A 8 -3.78 -10.44 19.89
C TYR A 8 -2.60 -11.32 19.47
N ARG A 9 -1.43 -11.13 20.10
CA ARG A 9 -0.25 -11.96 19.82
C ARG A 9 -0.53 -13.44 20.09
N LYS A 10 -1.14 -13.77 21.24
CA LYS A 10 -1.46 -15.14 21.61
C LYS A 10 -2.43 -15.80 20.63
N GLU A 11 -3.39 -15.05 20.12
CA GLU A 11 -4.41 -15.53 19.18
C GLU A 11 -3.89 -15.68 17.76
N ARG A 12 -3.03 -14.73 17.31
CA ARG A 12 -2.64 -14.60 15.90
C ARG A 12 -1.23 -15.09 15.58
N CYS A 13 -0.29 -15.01 16.51
CA CYS A 13 1.08 -15.47 16.31
C CYS A 13 1.21 -16.94 16.70
N CYS A 14 0.75 -17.82 15.84
CA CYS A 14 0.86 -19.26 15.98
C CYS A 14 1.40 -19.88 14.69
N PRO A 15 2.01 -21.08 14.71
CA PRO A 15 2.65 -21.69 13.55
C PRO A 15 1.74 -21.79 12.33
N GLY A 16 0.45 -22.04 12.51
CA GLY A 16 -0.51 -22.11 11.40
C GLY A 16 -0.88 -20.75 10.76
N ASN A 17 -0.36 -19.64 11.30
CA ASN A 17 -0.62 -18.28 10.77
C ASN A 17 0.68 -17.49 10.51
N ILE A 18 1.81 -18.17 10.44
CA ILE A 18 3.12 -17.55 10.22
C ILE A 18 3.77 -18.22 9.01
N VAL A 19 4.17 -17.41 8.06
CA VAL A 19 5.07 -17.79 6.97
C VAL A 19 6.42 -17.14 7.21
N MET A 20 7.48 -17.92 7.20
CA MET A 20 8.86 -17.44 7.26
C MET A 20 9.50 -17.55 5.88
N CYS A 21 10.03 -16.45 5.41
CA CYS A 21 10.70 -16.40 4.12
C CYS A 21 12.10 -15.78 4.30
N PHE A 22 13.09 -16.40 3.70
CA PHE A 22 14.48 -15.95 3.72
C PHE A 22 14.95 -15.67 2.29
N ALA A 23 15.66 -14.57 2.10
CA ALA A 23 16.33 -14.27 0.84
C ALA A 23 17.68 -13.58 1.13
N GLY A 24 18.72 -14.06 0.50
CA GLY A 24 20.09 -13.55 0.67
C GLY A 24 21.12 -14.67 0.58
N ASN A 25 22.32 -14.40 1.05
CA ASN A 25 23.40 -15.38 1.10
C ASN A 25 23.25 -16.28 2.35
N ILE A 26 22.27 -17.17 2.32
CA ILE A 26 21.98 -18.14 3.38
C ILE A 26 21.61 -19.49 2.76
N GLY A 27 22.16 -20.57 3.33
CA GLY A 27 21.82 -21.94 2.92
C GLY A 27 20.42 -22.36 3.41
N GLY A 28 19.74 -23.25 2.64
CA GLY A 28 18.42 -23.73 3.03
C GLY A 28 18.41 -24.42 4.41
N ASP A 29 19.38 -25.30 4.66
CA ASP A 29 19.50 -26.00 5.95
C ASP A 29 19.79 -25.06 7.11
N GLU A 30 20.59 -24.01 6.90
CA GLU A 30 20.86 -22.98 7.88
C GLU A 30 19.59 -22.20 8.20
N ALA A 31 18.82 -21.79 7.17
CA ALA A 31 17.56 -21.08 7.34
C ALA A 31 16.53 -21.91 8.14
N ILE A 32 16.41 -23.21 7.81
CA ILE A 32 15.56 -24.15 8.56
C ILE A 32 16.03 -24.28 10.00
N GLY A 33 17.33 -24.49 10.24
CA GLY A 33 17.88 -24.61 11.58
C GLY A 33 17.65 -23.35 12.44
N LEU A 34 17.78 -22.16 11.86
CA LEU A 34 17.45 -20.91 12.54
C LEU A 34 15.96 -20.81 12.87
N ALA A 35 15.08 -21.19 11.91
CA ALA A 35 13.66 -21.19 12.12
C ALA A 35 13.25 -22.15 13.25
N GLU A 36 13.78 -23.36 13.26
CA GLU A 36 13.54 -24.35 14.30
C GLU A 36 14.08 -23.92 15.67
N HIS A 37 15.29 -23.33 15.70
CA HIS A 37 15.91 -22.87 16.94
C HIS A 37 15.10 -21.76 17.63
N TYR A 38 14.58 -20.78 16.86
CA TYR A 38 13.90 -19.63 17.44
C TYR A 38 12.38 -19.79 17.55
N PHE A 39 11.78 -20.66 16.76
CA PHE A 39 10.32 -20.77 16.64
C PHE A 39 9.78 -22.20 16.83
N GLY A 40 10.66 -23.20 16.97
CA GLY A 40 10.27 -24.62 17.08
C GLY A 40 9.37 -24.90 18.29
N ASP A 41 9.59 -24.19 19.41
CA ASP A 41 8.83 -24.34 20.65
C ASP A 41 7.52 -23.52 20.67
N MET A 42 7.12 -22.89 19.55
CA MET A 42 5.88 -22.14 19.51
C MET A 42 4.65 -23.06 19.72
N PRO A 43 3.74 -22.67 20.64
CA PRO A 43 2.53 -23.46 20.89
C PRO A 43 1.69 -23.65 19.61
N ARG A 44 1.38 -24.88 19.26
CA ARG A 44 0.49 -25.22 18.14
C ARG A 44 -0.95 -24.92 18.51
N THR A 45 -1.37 -23.67 18.36
CA THR A 45 -2.77 -23.25 18.45
C THR A 45 -3.44 -23.36 17.08
N GLN A 46 -4.68 -23.80 17.05
CA GLN A 46 -5.46 -23.77 15.80
C GLN A 46 -5.78 -22.31 15.47
N PHE A 47 -5.29 -21.84 14.33
CA PHE A 47 -5.71 -20.58 13.74
C PHE A 47 -7.00 -20.80 12.98
N SER A 48 -8.05 -20.07 13.32
CA SER A 48 -9.28 -20.00 12.55
C SER A 48 -9.31 -18.70 11.78
N ASP A 49 -9.07 -18.78 10.49
CA ASP A 49 -9.29 -17.63 9.61
C ASP A 49 -10.79 -17.41 9.45
N ARG A 50 -11.31 -16.50 10.24
CA ARG A 50 -12.69 -16.04 10.08
C ARG A 50 -12.69 -15.02 8.93
N LYS A 51 -12.84 -15.50 7.71
CA LYS A 51 -13.15 -14.63 6.57
C LYS A 51 -14.42 -13.87 6.91
N LYS A 52 -14.27 -12.59 7.19
CA LYS A 52 -15.41 -11.70 7.34
C LYS A 52 -15.67 -11.07 6.00
N GLU A 53 -16.94 -11.05 5.60
CA GLU A 53 -17.37 -10.26 4.45
C GLU A 53 -16.91 -8.81 4.64
N VAL A 54 -16.17 -8.29 3.67
CA VAL A 54 -15.66 -6.92 3.73
C VAL A 54 -16.73 -5.98 3.22
N VAL A 55 -17.43 -5.33 4.14
CA VAL A 55 -18.39 -4.28 3.80
C VAL A 55 -17.64 -2.96 3.71
N GLN A 56 -17.54 -2.44 2.49
CA GLN A 56 -16.98 -1.11 2.26
C GLN A 56 -18.02 -0.04 2.61
N ARG A 57 -17.70 0.84 3.54
CA ARG A 57 -18.53 1.98 3.92
C ARG A 57 -17.78 3.27 3.72
N ALA A 58 -18.45 4.25 3.11
CA ALA A 58 -17.93 5.61 3.07
C ALA A 58 -18.08 6.23 4.47
N ASP A 59 -16.98 6.70 5.03
CA ASP A 59 -16.97 7.39 6.33
C ASP A 59 -15.96 8.54 6.29
N ASN A 60 -16.16 9.52 7.16
CA ASN A 60 -15.26 10.65 7.34
C ASN A 60 -14.74 10.65 8.77
N LEU A 61 -13.45 10.49 8.93
CA LEU A 61 -12.79 10.55 10.23
C LEU A 61 -11.95 11.80 10.33
N PHE A 62 -12.17 12.58 11.37
CA PHE A 62 -11.37 13.75 11.71
C PHE A 62 -10.71 13.58 13.08
N ARG A 63 -9.40 13.85 13.14
CA ARG A 63 -8.64 13.84 14.39
C ARG A 63 -7.74 15.07 14.49
N GLN A 64 -7.97 15.90 15.50
CA GLN A 64 -7.10 17.01 15.80
C GLN A 64 -5.90 16.56 16.62
N LYS A 65 -4.69 17.01 16.21
CA LYS A 65 -3.44 16.81 16.93
C LYS A 65 -2.60 18.07 16.88
N PRO A 66 -1.78 18.36 17.90
CA PRO A 66 -0.85 19.49 17.91
C PRO A 66 0.40 19.14 17.07
N ILE A 67 0.26 19.18 15.75
CA ILE A 67 1.33 18.90 14.79
C ILE A 67 1.39 20.02 13.74
N GLU A 68 2.56 20.22 13.14
CA GLU A 68 2.82 21.33 12.23
C GLU A 68 2.10 21.20 10.88
N GLN A 69 1.83 19.99 10.43
CA GLN A 69 1.19 19.72 9.15
C GLN A 69 -0.23 19.17 9.34
N ALA A 70 -1.11 19.55 8.43
CA ALA A 70 -2.37 18.85 8.24
C ALA A 70 -2.17 17.70 7.25
N HIS A 71 -2.72 16.54 7.59
CA HIS A 71 -2.67 15.35 6.75
C HIS A 71 -4.08 14.92 6.39
N PHE A 72 -4.31 14.57 5.15
CA PHE A 72 -5.55 13.92 4.74
C PHE A 72 -5.28 12.74 3.82
N ALA A 73 -6.16 11.77 3.88
CA ALA A 73 -6.17 10.60 3.01
C ALA A 73 -7.58 10.38 2.47
N LEU A 74 -7.68 10.11 1.17
CA LEU A 74 -8.90 9.70 0.48
C LEU A 74 -8.74 8.24 0.10
N GLY A 75 -9.67 7.39 0.53
CA GLY A 75 -9.70 5.98 0.21
C GLY A 75 -10.75 5.66 -0.86
N PHE A 76 -10.35 4.89 -1.85
CA PHE A 76 -11.23 4.39 -2.90
C PHE A 76 -11.14 2.87 -2.97
N PRO A 77 -12.26 2.16 -3.15
CA PRO A 77 -12.21 0.73 -3.42
C PRO A 77 -11.36 0.41 -4.64
N THR A 78 -10.58 -0.66 -4.57
CA THR A 78 -9.86 -1.21 -5.71
C THR A 78 -9.87 -2.73 -5.66
N VAL A 79 -9.18 -3.36 -6.59
CA VAL A 79 -9.17 -4.81 -6.78
C VAL A 79 -8.42 -5.56 -5.68
N ALA A 80 -8.82 -6.79 -5.43
CA ALA A 80 -8.16 -7.72 -4.52
C ALA A 80 -6.76 -8.14 -5.03
N ARG A 81 -6.02 -8.90 -4.21
CA ARG A 81 -4.64 -9.29 -4.51
C ARG A 81 -4.51 -10.15 -5.75
N GLU A 82 -5.43 -11.09 -5.96
CA GLU A 82 -5.38 -12.07 -7.05
C GLU A 82 -6.16 -11.63 -8.30
N ASP A 83 -6.66 -10.41 -8.31
CA ASP A 83 -7.44 -9.90 -9.43
C ASP A 83 -6.55 -9.63 -10.67
N ALA A 84 -6.99 -10.06 -11.82
CA ALA A 84 -6.31 -9.89 -13.10
C ALA A 84 -6.09 -8.42 -13.49
N LEU A 85 -6.89 -7.49 -12.97
CA LEU A 85 -6.75 -6.05 -13.20
C LEU A 85 -5.68 -5.38 -12.33
N ARG A 86 -5.03 -6.10 -11.40
CA ARG A 86 -4.00 -5.53 -10.53
C ARG A 86 -2.85 -4.84 -11.29
N PRO A 87 -2.31 -5.38 -12.39
CA PRO A 87 -1.31 -4.65 -13.19
C PRO A 87 -1.84 -3.35 -13.79
N ALA A 88 -3.10 -3.32 -14.23
CA ALA A 88 -3.73 -2.10 -14.75
C ALA A 88 -3.89 -1.05 -13.64
N VAL A 89 -4.26 -1.44 -12.42
CA VAL A 89 -4.31 -0.56 -11.24
C VAL A 89 -2.92 -0.01 -10.93
N GLN A 90 -1.87 -0.80 -11.07
CA GLN A 90 -0.50 -0.33 -10.84
C GLN A 90 -0.08 0.74 -11.86
N VAL A 91 -0.38 0.54 -13.15
CA VAL A 91 -0.11 1.55 -14.19
C VAL A 91 -0.93 2.81 -13.95
N MET A 92 -2.22 2.66 -13.67
CA MET A 92 -3.13 3.75 -13.32
C MET A 92 -2.59 4.56 -12.12
N ASN A 93 -2.17 3.90 -11.05
CA ASN A 93 -1.61 4.54 -9.88
C ASN A 93 -0.31 5.29 -10.20
N THR A 94 0.56 4.74 -11.06
CA THR A 94 1.80 5.40 -11.49
C THR A 94 1.50 6.74 -12.16
N ILE A 95 0.44 6.81 -12.97
CA ILE A 95 0.02 8.04 -13.66
C ILE A 95 -0.64 9.01 -12.68
N LEU A 96 -1.50 8.52 -11.78
CA LEU A 96 -2.24 9.36 -10.85
C LEU A 96 -1.35 10.01 -9.80
N GLY A 97 -0.56 9.20 -9.04
CA GLY A 97 0.19 9.69 -7.89
C GLY A 97 1.42 8.87 -7.52
N GLY A 98 1.87 7.94 -8.38
CA GLY A 98 2.97 7.02 -8.07
C GLY A 98 4.38 7.58 -8.24
N GLY A 99 4.56 8.87 -8.53
CA GLY A 99 5.89 9.46 -8.73
C GLY A 99 5.86 10.94 -9.10
N MET A 100 7.05 11.52 -9.34
CA MET A 100 7.20 12.95 -9.66
C MET A 100 6.55 13.36 -10.99
N SER A 101 6.40 12.44 -11.93
CA SER A 101 5.72 12.70 -13.21
C SER A 101 4.20 12.52 -13.15
N SER A 102 3.65 12.14 -12.00
CA SER A 102 2.22 11.91 -11.81
C SER A 102 1.40 13.19 -11.80
N ARG A 103 0.11 13.07 -12.11
CA ARG A 103 -0.81 14.22 -12.16
C ARG A 103 -0.95 14.92 -10.81
N LEU A 104 -1.04 14.17 -9.70
CA LEU A 104 -1.11 14.73 -8.35
C LEU A 104 0.14 15.54 -8.02
N PHE A 105 1.33 15.00 -8.28
CA PHE A 105 2.58 15.67 -8.00
C PHE A 105 2.71 16.95 -8.82
N LYS A 106 2.56 16.86 -10.14
CA LYS A 106 2.67 18.00 -11.05
C LYS A 106 1.67 19.12 -10.73
N ARG A 107 0.41 18.78 -10.46
CA ARG A 107 -0.63 19.79 -10.24
C ARG A 107 -0.58 20.38 -8.84
N VAL A 108 -0.53 19.52 -7.81
CA VAL A 108 -0.74 19.97 -6.41
C VAL A 108 0.56 20.43 -5.77
N ARG A 109 1.69 19.75 -6.04
CA ARG A 109 2.98 20.09 -5.44
C ARG A 109 3.76 21.10 -6.28
N GLU A 110 4.04 20.80 -7.55
CA GLU A 110 4.82 21.68 -8.41
C GLU A 110 4.03 22.90 -8.86
N GLY A 111 2.86 22.70 -9.47
CA GLY A 111 2.10 23.79 -10.10
C GLY A 111 1.46 24.74 -9.11
N LEU A 112 0.91 24.25 -8.00
CA LEU A 112 0.19 25.07 -7.03
C LEU A 112 0.96 25.30 -5.71
N GLY A 113 2.03 24.55 -5.44
CA GLY A 113 2.80 24.67 -4.20
C GLY A 113 1.96 24.45 -2.92
N LEU A 114 0.95 23.59 -2.99
CA LEU A 114 -0.02 23.41 -1.91
C LEU A 114 0.35 22.26 -0.95
N ALA A 115 1.18 21.31 -1.38
CA ALA A 115 1.54 20.15 -0.59
C ALA A 115 3.06 19.97 -0.47
N TYR A 116 3.52 19.54 0.71
CA TYR A 116 4.88 19.06 0.92
C TYR A 116 5.04 17.66 0.31
N SER A 117 4.03 16.81 0.51
CA SER A 117 3.95 15.48 -0.07
C SER A 117 2.54 15.24 -0.58
N VAL A 118 2.43 14.68 -1.78
CA VAL A 118 1.18 14.20 -2.36
C VAL A 118 1.49 12.99 -3.23
N TYR A 119 0.79 11.89 -2.99
CA TYR A 119 0.98 10.64 -3.72
C TYR A 119 -0.24 9.74 -3.60
N SER A 120 -0.28 8.70 -4.41
CA SER A 120 -1.25 7.62 -4.28
C SER A 120 -0.56 6.27 -4.26
N TYR A 121 -1.20 5.30 -3.60
CA TYR A 121 -0.74 3.92 -3.55
C TYR A 121 -1.91 2.95 -3.39
N PRO A 122 -1.90 1.82 -4.09
CA PRO A 122 -2.85 0.74 -3.88
C PRO A 122 -2.38 -0.18 -2.76
N SER A 123 -3.32 -0.67 -1.96
CA SER A 123 -3.13 -1.76 -1.00
C SER A 123 -4.08 -2.87 -1.39
N HIS A 124 -3.53 -4.06 -1.66
CA HIS A 124 -4.30 -5.23 -2.07
C HIS A 124 -4.34 -6.24 -0.92
N TYR A 125 -5.54 -6.63 -0.52
CA TYR A 125 -5.82 -7.66 0.47
C TYR A 125 -6.38 -8.92 -0.22
N ALA A 126 -6.62 -9.99 0.52
CA ALA A 126 -7.13 -11.24 -0.04
C ALA A 126 -8.48 -11.05 -0.76
N GLU A 127 -9.42 -10.33 -0.14
CA GLU A 127 -10.81 -10.21 -0.64
C GLU A 127 -11.14 -8.80 -1.15
N THR A 128 -10.24 -7.82 -1.01
CA THR A 128 -10.51 -6.43 -1.36
C THR A 128 -9.24 -5.65 -1.63
N GLY A 129 -9.38 -4.41 -2.07
CA GLY A 129 -8.28 -3.47 -2.20
C GLY A 129 -8.69 -2.05 -1.83
N LEU A 130 -7.70 -1.23 -1.54
CA LEU A 130 -7.85 0.18 -1.21
C LEU A 130 -6.84 1.00 -2.00
N LEU A 131 -7.28 1.91 -2.83
CA LEU A 131 -6.43 2.96 -3.40
C LEU A 131 -6.47 4.18 -2.48
N THR A 132 -5.33 4.53 -1.92
CA THR A 132 -5.21 5.69 -1.03
C THR A 132 -4.55 6.84 -1.77
N VAL A 133 -5.17 8.02 -1.72
CA VAL A 133 -4.55 9.30 -2.11
C VAL A 133 -4.25 10.08 -0.83
N TYR A 134 -2.99 10.36 -0.60
CA TYR A 134 -2.51 11.03 0.60
C TYR A 134 -1.91 12.40 0.27
N ALA A 135 -2.11 13.37 1.17
CA ALA A 135 -1.39 14.64 1.12
C ALA A 135 -1.02 15.14 2.52
N GLY A 136 0.21 15.63 2.64
CA GLY A 136 0.73 16.37 3.79
C GLY A 136 0.93 17.84 3.40
N VAL A 137 0.24 18.75 4.10
CA VAL A 137 0.07 20.15 3.68
C VAL A 137 0.23 21.12 4.84
N ASN A 138 0.48 22.38 4.53
CA ASN A 138 0.35 23.43 5.51
C ASN A 138 -1.12 23.58 5.93
N PRO A 139 -1.46 23.64 7.23
CA PRO A 139 -2.85 23.77 7.70
C PRO A 139 -3.61 24.92 7.05
N ALA A 140 -2.96 26.06 6.83
CA ALA A 140 -3.59 27.23 6.18
C ALA A 140 -3.95 26.96 4.70
N LYS A 141 -3.28 26.02 4.04
CA LYS A 141 -3.51 25.64 2.64
C LYS A 141 -4.38 24.37 2.50
N ALA A 142 -4.77 23.71 3.59
CA ALA A 142 -5.41 22.40 3.58
C ALA A 142 -6.67 22.36 2.73
N LYS A 143 -7.56 23.35 2.83
CA LYS A 143 -8.80 23.43 2.04
C LYS A 143 -8.51 23.53 0.54
N GLY A 144 -7.56 24.36 0.14
CA GLY A 144 -7.16 24.51 -1.27
C GLY A 144 -6.49 23.25 -1.83
N ALA A 145 -5.61 22.62 -1.03
CA ALA A 145 -4.97 21.37 -1.42
C ALA A 145 -5.99 20.22 -1.58
N PHE A 146 -6.95 20.12 -0.67
CA PHE A 146 -8.01 19.12 -0.76
C PHE A 146 -8.86 19.32 -2.03
N ALA A 147 -9.26 20.56 -2.33
CA ALA A 147 -10.00 20.89 -3.55
C ALA A 147 -9.18 20.56 -4.81
N ALA A 148 -7.89 20.89 -4.83
CA ALA A 148 -7.01 20.58 -5.96
C ALA A 148 -6.82 19.07 -6.16
N VAL A 149 -6.69 18.28 -5.09
CA VAL A 149 -6.64 16.81 -5.18
C VAL A 149 -7.93 16.25 -5.73
N GLN A 150 -9.08 16.72 -5.25
CA GLN A 150 -10.37 16.29 -5.78
C GLN A 150 -10.54 16.64 -7.26
N ASP A 151 -10.06 17.79 -7.69
CA ASP A 151 -10.11 18.23 -9.07
C ASP A 151 -9.26 17.32 -9.98
N VAL A 152 -8.04 17.00 -9.56
CA VAL A 152 -7.18 16.03 -10.28
C VAL A 152 -7.88 14.68 -10.42
N ILE A 153 -8.49 14.15 -9.35
CA ILE A 153 -9.18 12.87 -9.38
C ILE A 153 -10.40 12.93 -10.32
N ARG A 154 -11.21 14.00 -10.25
CA ARG A 154 -12.36 14.19 -11.14
C ARG A 154 -11.95 14.25 -12.60
N THR A 155 -10.93 15.03 -12.91
CA THR A 155 -10.38 15.14 -14.27
C THR A 155 -9.85 13.80 -14.75
N PHE A 156 -9.12 13.08 -13.89
CA PHE A 156 -8.61 11.75 -14.20
C PHE A 156 -9.72 10.76 -14.58
N VAL A 157 -10.80 10.74 -13.81
CA VAL A 157 -11.95 9.86 -14.09
C VAL A 157 -12.73 10.29 -15.34
N LYS A 158 -12.91 11.59 -15.55
CA LYS A 158 -13.70 12.13 -16.65
C LYS A 158 -13.00 12.01 -18.01
N GLU A 159 -11.72 12.33 -18.05
CA GLU A 159 -10.96 12.46 -19.30
C GLU A 159 -10.12 11.19 -19.61
N GLY A 160 -9.96 10.33 -18.61
CA GLY A 160 -9.09 9.16 -18.75
C GLY A 160 -7.61 9.54 -18.77
N VAL A 161 -6.79 8.71 -19.39
CA VAL A 161 -5.35 8.88 -19.55
C VAL A 161 -5.01 9.07 -21.03
N THR A 162 -3.99 9.89 -21.31
CA THR A 162 -3.46 10.02 -22.67
C THR A 162 -2.60 8.82 -23.04
N GLU A 163 -2.41 8.58 -24.32
CA GLU A 163 -1.52 7.52 -24.80
C GLU A 163 -0.08 7.70 -24.27
N GLU A 164 0.41 8.93 -24.28
CA GLU A 164 1.74 9.27 -23.77
C GLU A 164 1.86 8.94 -22.25
N GLU A 165 0.87 9.32 -21.45
CA GLU A 165 0.83 8.97 -20.02
C GLU A 165 0.80 7.46 -19.81
N PHE A 166 -0.01 6.75 -20.61
CA PHE A 166 -0.10 5.30 -20.54
C PHE A 166 1.24 4.63 -20.86
N LEU A 167 1.86 4.99 -21.97
CA LEU A 167 3.15 4.42 -22.38
C LEU A 167 4.22 4.68 -21.33
N ARG A 168 4.36 5.92 -20.85
CA ARG A 168 5.30 6.28 -19.79
C ARG A 168 5.02 5.53 -18.48
N GLY A 169 3.76 5.50 -18.04
CA GLY A 169 3.35 4.80 -16.81
C GLY A 169 3.60 3.29 -16.89
N ARG A 170 3.34 2.68 -18.03
CA ARG A 170 3.61 1.27 -18.29
C ARG A 170 5.10 0.95 -18.22
N GLU A 171 5.94 1.72 -18.89
CA GLU A 171 7.39 1.50 -18.88
C GLU A 171 7.99 1.75 -17.48
N GLN A 172 7.49 2.74 -16.74
CA GLN A 172 7.90 2.96 -15.36
C GLN A 172 7.48 1.79 -14.44
N ALA A 173 6.27 1.26 -14.61
CA ALA A 173 5.81 0.10 -13.84
C ALA A 173 6.66 -1.14 -14.12
N LYS A 174 6.98 -1.41 -15.40
CA LYS A 174 7.88 -2.50 -15.80
C LYS A 174 9.28 -2.35 -15.22
N SER A 175 9.88 -1.18 -15.34
CA SER A 175 11.21 -0.90 -14.76
C SER A 175 11.23 -1.10 -13.26
N SER A 176 10.21 -0.62 -12.55
CA SER A 176 10.08 -0.82 -11.11
C SER A 176 9.97 -2.30 -10.73
N ALA A 177 9.26 -3.10 -11.52
CA ALA A 177 9.15 -4.54 -11.30
C ALA A 177 10.49 -5.27 -11.53
N ILE A 178 11.25 -4.87 -12.55
CA ILE A 178 12.59 -5.42 -12.84
C ILE A 178 13.55 -5.07 -11.70
N PHE A 179 13.65 -3.80 -11.31
CA PHE A 179 14.53 -3.39 -10.20
C PHE A 179 14.15 -4.02 -8.85
N ALA A 180 12.85 -4.30 -8.64
CA ALA A 180 12.43 -5.03 -7.44
C ALA A 180 13.01 -6.45 -7.36
N GLN A 181 13.31 -7.09 -8.51
CA GLN A 181 13.91 -8.43 -8.55
C GLN A 181 15.39 -8.45 -8.10
N GLU A 182 16.09 -7.33 -8.19
CA GLU A 182 17.47 -7.21 -7.72
C GLU A 182 17.56 -7.03 -6.19
N ASN A 183 16.45 -6.67 -5.55
CA ASN A 183 16.41 -6.42 -4.12
C ASN A 183 15.95 -7.66 -3.35
N THR A 184 16.83 -8.20 -2.49
CA THR A 184 16.55 -9.41 -1.69
C THR A 184 15.33 -9.28 -0.80
N SER A 185 15.09 -8.11 -0.20
CA SER A 185 13.90 -7.86 0.62
C SER A 185 12.62 -7.89 -0.22
N SER A 186 12.67 -7.36 -1.45
CA SER A 186 11.54 -7.41 -2.37
C SER A 186 11.24 -8.84 -2.82
N GLN A 187 12.27 -9.63 -3.10
CA GLN A 187 12.12 -11.05 -3.41
C GLN A 187 11.53 -11.84 -2.24
N MET A 188 12.07 -11.65 -1.05
CA MET A 188 11.56 -12.28 0.17
C MET A 188 10.06 -11.98 0.37
N LEU A 189 9.65 -10.72 0.23
CA LEU A 189 8.25 -10.32 0.37
C LEU A 189 7.36 -10.85 -0.75
N LEU A 190 7.88 -10.98 -1.98
CA LEU A 190 7.15 -11.53 -3.12
C LEU A 190 6.81 -13.01 -2.84
N TYR A 191 7.81 -13.84 -2.61
CA TYR A 191 7.63 -15.26 -2.36
C TYR A 191 6.86 -15.56 -1.06
N GLY A 192 7.12 -14.79 0.02
CA GLY A 192 6.40 -14.96 1.27
C GLY A 192 4.92 -14.56 1.22
N ARG A 193 4.47 -13.87 0.16
CA ARG A 193 3.05 -13.51 -0.04
C ARG A 193 2.30 -14.48 -0.96
N GLU A 194 3.01 -15.32 -1.68
CA GLU A 194 2.44 -16.34 -2.57
C GLU A 194 2.09 -17.64 -1.83
N LEU A 195 2.58 -17.79 -0.60
CA LEU A 195 2.28 -18.88 0.32
C LEU A 195 1.09 -18.55 1.24
#